data_e57c24116f74dc0a104d221c4da63fe2
#
_entry.id   e57c24116f74dc0a104d221c4da63fe2
#
_cell.length_a   1.000
_cell.length_b   1.000
_cell.length_c   1.000
_cell.angle_alpha   90.00
_cell.angle_beta   90.00
_cell.angle_gamma   90.00
#
_symmetry.space_group_name_H-M   'P 1'
#
loop_
_entity.id
_entity.type
_entity.pdbx_description
1 polymer ?
#
loop_
_entity_poly.entity_id
_entity_poly.type
_entity_poly.pdbx_seq_one_letter_code
_entity_poly.pdbx_strand_id
1 'polypeptide(L)'
;IDSKLKSEALFWHGDALYRQKKFKDAAGLFYRFRISDGAKQTNLMSIALYNSAYCAFNLKQYSNSIDLFQKFLSQRDNKANLVFDAYLRLADCYLITKDYKKAIKWYDEVIRSRSIDADYAFFQKAICYGSQGDFNNKLTTLNKLTTNYKTSQYYDDALYDIASTNLIQNDQRHAIVYFDRLVKEKPKSSYAKKALVKMGFLYYSNNQYNQAVDALRKVIDNYPATMEAKEALVTLQNVYMDMGQVDKYIEYANSLDFVQVSTSEEDSLKFTTGENYYMNNDCNNAITALSKYINQFP
;
A
#
# COMPACT_ATOMS: atom_id res chain seq x y z
N ILE A 1 21.18 -16.81 -50.30
CA ILE A 1 20.38 -17.12 -49.09
C ILE A 1 19.37 -16.00 -48.91
N ASP A 2 18.09 -16.36 -48.84
CA ASP A 2 17.01 -15.39 -48.63
C ASP A 2 17.24 -14.59 -47.32
N SER A 3 17.46 -13.29 -47.45
CA SER A 3 17.74 -12.40 -46.33
C SER A 3 16.53 -12.26 -45.38
N LYS A 4 15.30 -12.38 -45.95
CA LYS A 4 14.05 -12.36 -45.22
C LYS A 4 13.93 -13.56 -44.27
N LEU A 5 14.10 -14.78 -44.82
CA LEU A 5 14.02 -16.02 -44.02
C LEU A 5 15.08 -16.06 -42.92
N LYS A 6 16.29 -15.58 -43.21
CA LYS A 6 17.34 -15.46 -42.20
C LYS A 6 16.94 -14.49 -41.07
N SER A 7 16.32 -13.37 -41.42
CA SER A 7 15.83 -12.39 -40.43
C SER A 7 14.67 -12.96 -39.60
N GLU A 8 13.71 -13.60 -40.23
CA GLU A 8 12.61 -14.29 -39.55
C GLU A 8 13.13 -15.37 -38.59
N ALA A 9 14.14 -16.14 -38.96
CA ALA A 9 14.76 -17.12 -38.06
C ALA A 9 15.39 -16.47 -36.81
N LEU A 10 16.04 -15.29 -36.96
CA LEU A 10 16.55 -14.55 -35.83
C LEU A 10 15.42 -14.10 -34.88
N PHE A 11 14.31 -13.62 -35.43
CA PHE A 11 13.15 -13.19 -34.64
C PHE A 11 12.54 -14.37 -33.87
N TRP A 12 12.20 -15.46 -34.58
CA TRP A 12 11.53 -16.60 -33.91
C TRP A 12 12.42 -17.31 -32.88
N HIS A 13 13.74 -17.37 -33.11
CA HIS A 13 14.68 -17.84 -32.09
C HIS A 13 14.69 -16.92 -30.89
N GLY A 14 14.70 -15.59 -31.09
CA GLY A 14 14.60 -14.60 -30.04
C GLY A 14 13.29 -14.73 -29.25
N ASP A 15 12.14 -14.91 -29.91
CA ASP A 15 10.84 -15.11 -29.27
C ASP A 15 10.79 -16.40 -28.45
N ALA A 16 11.37 -17.49 -28.95
CA ALA A 16 11.48 -18.73 -28.18
C ALA A 16 12.29 -18.57 -26.89
N LEU A 17 13.41 -17.86 -26.93
CA LEU A 17 14.22 -17.55 -25.74
C LEU A 17 13.51 -16.57 -24.80
N TYR A 18 12.80 -15.59 -25.33
CA TYR A 18 11.97 -14.66 -24.55
C TYR A 18 10.90 -15.41 -23.74
N ARG A 19 10.19 -16.36 -24.37
CA ARG A 19 9.20 -17.23 -23.71
C ARG A 19 9.82 -18.11 -22.61
N GLN A 20 11.08 -18.52 -22.80
CA GLN A 20 11.88 -19.22 -21.78
C GLN A 20 12.45 -18.28 -20.70
N LYS A 21 12.12 -16.98 -20.73
CA LYS A 21 12.65 -15.94 -19.81
C LYS A 21 14.19 -15.76 -19.89
N LYS A 22 14.81 -16.22 -20.96
CA LYS A 22 16.24 -16.00 -21.26
C LYS A 22 16.45 -14.61 -21.89
N PHE A 23 16.12 -13.57 -21.13
CA PHE A 23 15.99 -12.21 -21.65
C PHE A 23 17.28 -11.63 -22.24
N LYS A 24 18.46 -11.99 -21.72
CA LYS A 24 19.75 -11.52 -22.25
C LYS A 24 19.99 -12.04 -23.66
N ASP A 25 19.80 -13.34 -23.88
CA ASP A 25 20.03 -13.98 -25.17
C ASP A 25 18.95 -13.56 -26.19
N ALA A 26 17.68 -13.48 -25.74
CA ALA A 26 16.59 -12.97 -26.55
C ALA A 26 16.85 -11.53 -27.04
N ALA A 27 17.30 -10.65 -26.15
CA ALA A 27 17.64 -9.27 -26.50
C ALA A 27 18.71 -9.19 -27.60
N GLY A 28 19.74 -10.04 -27.53
CA GLY A 28 20.78 -10.13 -28.53
C GLY A 28 20.24 -10.55 -29.90
N LEU A 29 19.32 -11.53 -29.95
CA LEU A 29 18.71 -11.98 -31.21
C LEU A 29 17.74 -10.95 -31.80
N PHE A 30 16.92 -10.31 -30.95
CA PHE A 30 16.05 -9.21 -31.42
C PHE A 30 16.86 -8.01 -31.91
N TYR A 31 17.99 -7.69 -31.29
CA TYR A 31 18.89 -6.67 -31.82
C TYR A 31 19.43 -7.04 -33.20
N ARG A 32 19.98 -8.26 -33.37
CA ARG A 32 20.46 -8.76 -34.65
C ARG A 32 19.38 -8.78 -35.73
N PHE A 33 18.13 -9.17 -35.39
CA PHE A 33 16.99 -9.08 -36.27
C PHE A 33 16.79 -7.64 -36.76
N ARG A 34 16.67 -6.68 -35.83
CA ARG A 34 16.34 -5.28 -36.15
C ARG A 34 17.35 -4.58 -37.06
N ILE A 35 18.60 -5.02 -37.06
CA ILE A 35 19.65 -4.47 -37.92
C ILE A 35 19.87 -5.31 -39.21
N SER A 36 19.18 -6.42 -39.38
CA SER A 36 19.36 -7.27 -40.55
C SER A 36 18.63 -6.72 -41.79
N ASP A 37 19.19 -6.91 -42.95
CA ASP A 37 18.67 -6.38 -44.22
C ASP A 37 17.26 -6.90 -44.55
N GLY A 38 16.96 -8.14 -44.20
CA GLY A 38 15.64 -8.74 -44.43
C GLY A 38 14.55 -8.31 -43.45
N ALA A 39 14.89 -7.67 -42.35
CA ALA A 39 13.91 -7.30 -41.32
C ALA A 39 12.81 -6.36 -41.83
N LYS A 40 13.16 -5.42 -42.72
CA LYS A 40 12.22 -4.48 -43.34
C LYS A 40 11.23 -5.13 -44.29
N GLN A 41 11.52 -6.35 -44.73
CA GLN A 41 10.65 -7.16 -45.60
C GLN A 41 9.65 -7.99 -44.81
N THR A 42 9.74 -7.93 -43.48
CA THR A 42 8.87 -8.64 -42.57
C THR A 42 7.92 -7.66 -41.84
N ASN A 43 6.79 -8.15 -41.35
CA ASN A 43 5.88 -7.38 -40.49
C ASN A 43 6.24 -7.57 -39.01
N LEU A 44 7.50 -7.94 -38.69
CA LEU A 44 7.91 -8.34 -37.33
C LEU A 44 8.65 -7.23 -36.56
N MET A 45 8.97 -6.10 -37.22
CA MET A 45 9.75 -5.01 -36.61
C MET A 45 9.08 -4.46 -35.35
N SER A 46 7.78 -4.19 -35.40
CA SER A 46 7.01 -3.65 -34.28
C SER A 46 7.06 -4.59 -33.06
N ILE A 47 6.74 -5.88 -33.28
CA ILE A 47 6.77 -6.86 -32.18
C ILE A 47 8.20 -7.14 -31.66
N ALA A 48 9.21 -7.05 -32.54
CA ALA A 48 10.60 -7.18 -32.13
C ALA A 48 11.06 -6.02 -31.24
N LEU A 49 10.62 -4.79 -31.52
CA LEU A 49 10.87 -3.63 -30.65
C LEU A 49 10.20 -3.81 -29.30
N TYR A 50 8.93 -4.22 -29.29
CA TYR A 50 8.16 -4.48 -28.08
C TYR A 50 8.82 -5.57 -27.21
N ASN A 51 9.16 -6.73 -27.78
CA ASN A 51 9.83 -7.80 -27.06
C ASN A 51 11.24 -7.40 -26.57
N SER A 52 11.98 -6.60 -27.38
CA SER A 52 13.26 -6.04 -26.97
C SER A 52 13.11 -5.12 -25.75
N ALA A 53 12.07 -4.27 -25.75
CA ALA A 53 11.79 -3.38 -24.61
C ALA A 53 11.48 -4.15 -23.34
N TYR A 54 10.71 -5.23 -23.46
CA TYR A 54 10.45 -6.13 -22.33
C TYR A 54 11.69 -6.87 -21.85
N CYS A 55 12.58 -7.31 -22.75
CA CYS A 55 13.86 -7.89 -22.34
C CYS A 55 14.67 -6.88 -21.53
N ALA A 56 14.77 -5.63 -22.01
CA ALA A 56 15.48 -4.58 -21.31
C ALA A 56 14.83 -4.27 -19.95
N PHE A 57 13.50 -4.25 -19.86
CA PHE A 57 12.77 -4.07 -18.62
C PHE A 57 13.10 -5.15 -17.58
N ASN A 58 13.02 -6.42 -17.99
CA ASN A 58 13.33 -7.56 -17.10
C ASN A 58 14.81 -7.61 -16.68
N LEU A 59 15.70 -7.09 -17.53
CA LEU A 59 17.12 -6.93 -17.22
C LEU A 59 17.42 -5.66 -16.41
N LYS A 60 16.39 -4.92 -15.98
CA LYS A 60 16.49 -3.63 -15.23
C LYS A 60 17.23 -2.54 -15.99
N GLN A 61 17.32 -2.64 -17.30
CA GLN A 61 17.92 -1.63 -18.19
C GLN A 61 16.85 -0.61 -18.61
N TYR A 62 16.34 0.14 -17.63
CA TYR A 62 15.13 0.98 -17.80
C TYR A 62 15.29 2.06 -18.85
N SER A 63 16.44 2.71 -18.96
CA SER A 63 16.69 3.71 -20.02
C SER A 63 16.60 3.11 -21.41
N ASN A 64 17.19 1.93 -21.62
CA ASN A 64 17.08 1.21 -22.89
C ASN A 64 15.64 0.73 -23.18
N SER A 65 14.94 0.28 -22.12
CA SER A 65 13.53 -0.10 -22.21
C SER A 65 12.66 1.07 -22.66
N ILE A 66 12.87 2.26 -22.10
CA ILE A 66 12.19 3.50 -22.47
C ILE A 66 12.38 3.79 -23.97
N ASP A 67 13.62 3.80 -24.44
CA ASP A 67 13.94 4.08 -25.86
C ASP A 67 13.26 3.09 -26.80
N LEU A 68 13.24 1.81 -26.41
CA LEU A 68 12.66 0.75 -27.22
C LEU A 68 11.12 0.81 -27.25
N PHE A 69 10.46 1.08 -26.11
CA PHE A 69 9.01 1.28 -26.08
C PHE A 69 8.62 2.54 -26.86
N GLN A 70 9.37 3.63 -26.78
CA GLN A 70 9.10 4.82 -27.59
C GLN A 70 9.24 4.55 -29.10
N LYS A 71 10.28 3.80 -29.50
CA LYS A 71 10.44 3.35 -30.90
C LYS A 71 9.30 2.43 -31.33
N PHE A 72 8.83 1.54 -30.46
CA PHE A 72 7.64 0.72 -30.72
C PHE A 72 6.42 1.62 -30.94
N LEU A 73 6.14 2.54 -30.04
CA LEU A 73 4.97 3.44 -30.12
C LEU A 73 5.00 4.37 -31.35
N SER A 74 6.15 4.62 -31.93
CA SER A 74 6.28 5.40 -33.17
C SER A 74 5.92 4.61 -34.45
N GLN A 75 5.77 3.27 -34.35
CA GLN A 75 5.32 2.46 -35.48
C GLN A 75 3.82 2.64 -35.73
N ARG A 76 3.40 2.65 -37.02
CA ARG A 76 2.00 2.94 -37.41
C ARG A 76 1.04 1.77 -37.16
N ASP A 77 1.52 0.54 -37.33
CA ASP A 77 0.68 -0.67 -37.40
C ASP A 77 0.72 -1.49 -36.10
N ASN A 78 0.73 -0.82 -34.97
CA ASN A 78 0.74 -1.48 -33.66
C ASN A 78 -0.63 -2.01 -33.29
N LYS A 79 -0.68 -3.22 -32.72
CA LYS A 79 -1.90 -3.76 -32.13
C LYS A 79 -2.26 -2.96 -30.86
N ALA A 80 -3.52 -2.55 -30.75
CA ALA A 80 -4.00 -1.68 -29.67
C ALA A 80 -3.67 -2.21 -28.25
N ASN A 81 -3.83 -3.52 -28.03
CA ASN A 81 -3.52 -4.14 -26.73
C ASN A 81 -2.02 -4.03 -26.37
N LEU A 82 -1.12 -4.13 -27.35
CA LEU A 82 0.32 -3.95 -27.10
C LEU A 82 0.68 -2.47 -26.88
N VAL A 83 -0.06 -1.56 -27.48
CA VAL A 83 0.11 -0.11 -27.28
C VAL A 83 -0.25 0.26 -25.82
N PHE A 84 -1.38 -0.22 -25.32
CA PHE A 84 -1.80 0.09 -23.95
C PHE A 84 -0.86 -0.51 -22.91
N ASP A 85 -0.40 -1.74 -23.13
CA ASP A 85 0.61 -2.34 -22.26
C ASP A 85 1.96 -1.60 -22.37
N ALA A 86 2.37 -1.17 -23.56
CA ALA A 86 3.59 -0.38 -23.72
C ALA A 86 3.51 0.97 -22.98
N TYR A 87 2.34 1.64 -22.96
CA TYR A 87 2.14 2.84 -22.15
C TYR A 87 2.36 2.52 -20.66
N LEU A 88 1.80 1.41 -20.20
CA LEU A 88 1.94 1.00 -18.80
C LEU A 88 3.39 0.74 -18.43
N ARG A 89 4.12 -0.07 -19.22
CA ARG A 89 5.53 -0.38 -18.97
C ARG A 89 6.44 0.83 -19.09
N LEU A 90 6.12 1.74 -20.00
CA LEU A 90 6.85 3.00 -20.16
C LEU A 90 6.65 3.88 -18.91
N ALA A 91 5.43 3.96 -18.39
CA ALA A 91 5.14 4.65 -17.14
C ALA A 91 5.90 4.04 -15.96
N ASP A 92 5.90 2.69 -15.84
CA ASP A 92 6.65 1.96 -14.80
C ASP A 92 8.15 2.27 -14.88
N CYS A 93 8.73 2.27 -16.09
CA CYS A 93 10.15 2.64 -16.28
C CYS A 93 10.43 4.06 -15.79
N TYR A 94 9.57 5.03 -16.12
CA TYR A 94 9.74 6.41 -15.65
C TYR A 94 9.53 6.55 -14.13
N LEU A 95 8.60 5.79 -13.53
CA LEU A 95 8.44 5.75 -12.08
C LEU A 95 9.72 5.23 -11.39
N ILE A 96 10.27 4.10 -11.88
CA ILE A 96 11.50 3.49 -11.33
C ILE A 96 12.71 4.43 -11.48
N THR A 97 12.79 5.15 -12.60
CA THR A 97 13.86 6.14 -12.84
C THR A 97 13.56 7.50 -12.20
N LYS A 98 12.47 7.62 -11.42
CA LYS A 98 12.04 8.81 -10.67
C LYS A 98 11.68 10.03 -11.54
N ASP A 99 11.44 9.83 -12.84
CA ASP A 99 10.85 10.87 -13.69
C ASP A 99 9.32 10.85 -13.54
N TYR A 100 8.87 11.29 -12.37
CA TYR A 100 7.45 11.21 -11.99
C TYR A 100 6.52 11.97 -12.94
N LYS A 101 6.98 13.08 -13.52
CA LYS A 101 6.18 13.85 -14.49
C LYS A 101 5.87 13.04 -15.75
N LYS A 102 6.87 12.34 -16.29
CA LYS A 102 6.65 11.48 -17.45
C LYS A 102 5.89 10.22 -17.08
N ALA A 103 6.13 9.62 -15.91
CA ALA A 103 5.36 8.49 -15.41
C ALA A 103 3.86 8.84 -15.35
N ILE A 104 3.49 9.96 -14.73
CA ILE A 104 2.10 10.45 -14.64
C ILE A 104 1.49 10.59 -16.04
N LYS A 105 2.21 11.21 -16.98
CA LYS A 105 1.72 11.37 -18.36
C LYS A 105 1.35 10.02 -18.99
N TRP A 106 2.20 9.01 -18.84
CA TRP A 106 1.96 7.71 -19.46
C TRP A 106 0.89 6.88 -18.72
N TYR A 107 0.80 6.97 -17.37
CA TYR A 107 -0.33 6.41 -16.64
C TYR A 107 -1.66 7.05 -17.05
N ASP A 108 -1.68 8.35 -17.39
CA ASP A 108 -2.86 9.00 -17.94
C ASP A 108 -3.30 8.44 -19.29
N GLU A 109 -2.37 8.03 -20.16
CA GLU A 109 -2.72 7.33 -21.41
C GLU A 109 -3.37 5.97 -21.13
N VAL A 110 -2.84 5.20 -20.16
CA VAL A 110 -3.44 3.93 -19.73
C VAL A 110 -4.85 4.15 -19.18
N ILE A 111 -5.04 5.12 -18.30
CA ILE A 111 -6.35 5.45 -17.70
C ILE A 111 -7.34 5.88 -18.79
N ARG A 112 -6.90 6.70 -19.75
CA ARG A 112 -7.72 7.21 -20.84
C ARG A 112 -8.17 6.10 -21.79
N SER A 113 -7.33 5.11 -22.00
CA SER A 113 -7.63 3.94 -22.84
C SER A 113 -8.68 3.01 -22.22
N ARG A 114 -9.04 3.18 -20.94
CA ARG A 114 -9.92 2.31 -20.17
C ARG A 114 -9.52 0.83 -20.24
N SER A 115 -8.21 0.59 -20.30
CA SER A 115 -7.66 -0.77 -20.27
C SER A 115 -7.97 -1.47 -18.95
N ILE A 116 -7.81 -2.79 -18.93
CA ILE A 116 -8.00 -3.62 -17.73
C ILE A 116 -7.08 -3.18 -16.58
N ASP A 117 -5.94 -2.57 -16.90
CA ASP A 117 -4.93 -2.12 -15.93
C ASP A 117 -5.11 -0.66 -15.48
N ALA A 118 -6.26 -0.06 -15.75
CA ALA A 118 -6.51 1.34 -15.38
C ALA A 118 -6.48 1.56 -13.86
N ASP A 119 -6.93 0.59 -13.07
CA ASP A 119 -6.86 0.62 -11.60
C ASP A 119 -5.41 0.62 -11.10
N TYR A 120 -4.55 -0.23 -11.66
CA TYR A 120 -3.10 -0.21 -11.40
C TYR A 120 -2.50 1.16 -11.76
N ALA A 121 -2.85 1.69 -12.93
CA ALA A 121 -2.34 2.99 -13.38
C ALA A 121 -2.77 4.13 -12.45
N PHE A 122 -4.02 4.12 -11.93
CA PHE A 122 -4.45 5.07 -10.91
C PHE A 122 -3.61 4.97 -9.65
N PHE A 123 -3.36 3.75 -9.17
CA PHE A 123 -2.60 3.53 -7.95
C PHE A 123 -1.14 4.01 -8.09
N GLN A 124 -0.45 3.61 -9.16
CA GLN A 124 0.94 4.02 -9.41
C GLN A 124 1.07 5.52 -9.68
N LYS A 125 0.10 6.13 -10.37
CA LYS A 125 0.04 7.58 -10.54
C LYS A 125 -0.06 8.31 -9.21
N ALA A 126 -0.85 7.78 -8.26
CA ALA A 126 -0.95 8.34 -6.91
C ALA A 126 0.38 8.24 -6.16
N ILE A 127 1.13 7.14 -6.32
CA ILE A 127 2.49 7.02 -5.79
C ILE A 127 3.42 8.09 -6.37
N CYS A 128 3.32 8.37 -7.68
CA CYS A 128 4.10 9.44 -8.31
C CYS A 128 3.81 10.81 -7.67
N TYR A 129 2.54 11.15 -7.44
CA TYR A 129 2.17 12.39 -6.76
C TYR A 129 2.67 12.45 -5.33
N GLY A 130 2.51 11.36 -4.56
CA GLY A 130 3.01 11.27 -3.19
C GLY A 130 4.53 11.45 -3.10
N SER A 131 5.28 10.88 -4.06
CA SER A 131 6.74 11.03 -4.14
C SER A 131 7.19 12.46 -4.46
N GLN A 132 6.29 13.30 -5.01
CA GLN A 132 6.51 14.71 -5.27
C GLN A 132 5.98 15.61 -4.13
N GLY A 133 5.36 15.04 -3.10
CA GLY A 133 4.69 15.80 -2.03
C GLY A 133 3.35 16.42 -2.46
N ASP A 134 2.85 16.08 -3.64
CA ASP A 134 1.55 16.57 -4.15
C ASP A 134 0.40 15.71 -3.59
N PHE A 135 0.14 15.89 -2.30
CA PHE A 135 -0.88 15.10 -1.59
C PHE A 135 -2.30 15.37 -2.08
N ASN A 136 -2.60 16.55 -2.59
CA ASN A 136 -3.93 16.89 -3.13
C ASN A 136 -4.25 16.06 -4.39
N ASN A 137 -3.32 16.03 -5.35
CA ASN A 137 -3.48 15.21 -6.54
C ASN A 137 -3.42 13.70 -6.22
N LYS A 138 -2.60 13.29 -5.24
CA LYS A 138 -2.57 11.91 -4.74
C LYS A 138 -3.95 11.50 -4.23
N LEU A 139 -4.55 12.26 -3.30
CA LEU A 139 -5.88 11.99 -2.75
C LEU A 139 -6.96 11.96 -3.84
N THR A 140 -6.95 12.94 -4.74
CA THR A 140 -7.90 12.99 -5.87
C THR A 140 -7.80 11.74 -6.75
N THR A 141 -6.58 11.27 -7.01
CA THR A 141 -6.32 10.10 -7.85
C THR A 141 -6.78 8.80 -7.17
N LEU A 142 -6.44 8.61 -5.89
CA LEU A 142 -6.87 7.45 -5.10
C LEU A 142 -8.39 7.42 -4.90
N ASN A 143 -9.03 8.58 -4.71
CA ASN A 143 -10.49 8.67 -4.62
C ASN A 143 -11.18 8.22 -5.92
N LYS A 144 -10.62 8.55 -7.10
CA LYS A 144 -11.12 8.02 -8.37
C LYS A 144 -11.00 6.50 -8.45
N LEU A 145 -9.90 5.93 -7.97
CA LEU A 145 -9.72 4.47 -7.89
C LEU A 145 -10.79 3.86 -6.99
N THR A 146 -10.92 4.34 -5.75
CA THR A 146 -11.85 3.77 -4.77
C THR A 146 -13.33 4.00 -5.10
N THR A 147 -13.63 4.94 -5.99
CA THR A 147 -15.00 5.16 -6.48
C THR A 147 -15.34 4.23 -7.63
N ASN A 148 -14.44 4.10 -8.60
CA ASN A 148 -14.72 3.45 -9.88
C ASN A 148 -14.28 1.98 -9.93
N TYR A 149 -13.37 1.54 -9.05
CA TYR A 149 -12.73 0.21 -9.10
C TYR A 149 -12.80 -0.52 -7.76
N LYS A 150 -14.02 -0.69 -7.20
CA LYS A 150 -14.24 -1.33 -5.88
C LYS A 150 -13.79 -2.79 -5.79
N THR A 151 -13.68 -3.48 -6.93
CA THR A 151 -13.22 -4.87 -7.03
C THR A 151 -11.73 -4.99 -7.31
N SER A 152 -11.03 -3.88 -7.49
CA SER A 152 -9.59 -3.85 -7.73
C SER A 152 -8.82 -4.49 -6.56
N GLN A 153 -7.73 -5.16 -6.88
CA GLN A 153 -6.76 -5.64 -5.89
C GLN A 153 -6.03 -4.50 -5.16
N TYR A 154 -6.06 -3.27 -5.70
CA TYR A 154 -5.46 -2.07 -5.10
C TYR A 154 -6.46 -1.26 -4.26
N TYR A 155 -7.67 -1.77 -4.07
CA TYR A 155 -8.74 -1.01 -3.43
C TYR A 155 -8.46 -0.75 -1.94
N ASP A 156 -8.07 -1.78 -1.20
CA ASP A 156 -7.75 -1.68 0.22
C ASP A 156 -6.42 -0.94 0.47
N ASP A 157 -5.41 -1.16 -0.38
CA ASP A 157 -4.19 -0.33 -0.40
C ASP A 157 -4.53 1.16 -0.58
N ALA A 158 -5.42 1.47 -1.53
CA ALA A 158 -5.83 2.84 -1.80
C ALA A 158 -6.59 3.47 -0.63
N LEU A 159 -7.50 2.75 0.02
CA LEU A 159 -8.20 3.25 1.21
C LEU A 159 -7.24 3.55 2.36
N TYR A 160 -6.29 2.63 2.61
CA TYR A 160 -5.27 2.81 3.64
C TYR A 160 -4.35 4.00 3.33
N ASP A 161 -3.96 4.15 2.06
CA ASP A 161 -3.08 5.24 1.62
C ASP A 161 -3.78 6.60 1.64
N ILE A 162 -5.09 6.67 1.33
CA ILE A 162 -5.89 7.89 1.53
C ILE A 162 -5.91 8.27 3.01
N ALA A 163 -6.23 7.33 3.90
CA ALA A 163 -6.27 7.59 5.33
C ALA A 163 -4.91 8.08 5.86
N SER A 164 -3.83 7.39 5.48
CA SER A 164 -2.47 7.75 5.89
C SER A 164 -2.04 9.12 5.33
N THR A 165 -2.44 9.45 4.11
CA THR A 165 -2.14 10.75 3.48
C THR A 165 -2.89 11.88 4.19
N ASN A 166 -4.14 11.66 4.61
CA ASN A 166 -4.89 12.63 5.42
C ASN A 166 -4.19 12.87 6.78
N LEU A 167 -3.60 11.83 7.41
CA LEU A 167 -2.80 12.03 8.63
C LEU A 167 -1.56 12.90 8.40
N ILE A 168 -0.87 12.72 7.27
CA ILE A 168 0.27 13.58 6.90
C ILE A 168 -0.17 15.04 6.76
N GLN A 169 -1.41 15.28 6.30
CA GLN A 169 -2.00 16.60 6.18
C GLN A 169 -2.70 17.10 7.47
N ASN A 170 -2.53 16.38 8.60
CA ASN A 170 -3.18 16.64 9.89
C ASN A 170 -4.72 16.61 9.85
N ASP A 171 -5.30 15.95 8.84
CA ASP A 171 -6.75 15.76 8.74
C ASP A 171 -7.16 14.40 9.35
N GLN A 172 -7.18 14.37 10.68
CA GLN A 172 -7.52 13.17 11.44
C GLN A 172 -8.96 12.70 11.19
N ARG A 173 -9.90 13.62 10.92
CA ARG A 173 -11.30 13.27 10.69
C ARG A 173 -11.46 12.42 9.44
N HIS A 174 -10.93 12.88 8.31
CA HIS A 174 -10.98 12.10 7.09
C HIS A 174 -10.14 10.81 7.18
N ALA A 175 -9.02 10.83 7.89
CA ALA A 175 -8.24 9.61 8.12
C ALA A 175 -9.09 8.53 8.80
N ILE A 176 -9.79 8.85 9.88
CA ILE A 176 -10.70 7.94 10.59
C ILE A 176 -11.80 7.40 9.67
N VAL A 177 -12.42 8.27 8.86
CA VAL A 177 -13.47 7.87 7.91
C VAL A 177 -12.96 6.80 6.93
N TYR A 178 -11.76 6.97 6.38
CA TYR A 178 -11.21 6.02 5.41
C TYR A 178 -10.68 4.75 6.07
N PHE A 179 -10.13 4.81 7.27
CA PHE A 179 -9.79 3.62 8.05
C PHE A 179 -11.04 2.80 8.42
N ASP A 180 -12.10 3.46 8.88
CA ASP A 180 -13.37 2.80 9.20
C ASP A 180 -13.99 2.15 7.95
N ARG A 181 -13.96 2.85 6.82
CA ARG A 181 -14.40 2.31 5.53
C ARG A 181 -13.60 1.06 5.13
N LEU A 182 -12.27 1.10 5.28
CA LEU A 182 -11.41 -0.04 5.01
C LEU A 182 -11.79 -1.25 5.88
N VAL A 183 -11.96 -1.05 7.17
CA VAL A 183 -12.32 -2.11 8.13
C VAL A 183 -13.68 -2.72 7.79
N LYS A 184 -14.67 -1.89 7.43
CA LYS A 184 -16.02 -2.34 7.09
C LYS A 184 -16.11 -3.07 5.74
N GLU A 185 -15.46 -2.52 4.71
CA GLU A 185 -15.57 -3.05 3.35
C GLU A 185 -14.57 -4.17 3.06
N LYS A 186 -13.44 -4.20 3.75
CA LYS A 186 -12.34 -5.17 3.56
C LYS A 186 -11.81 -5.74 4.88
N PRO A 187 -12.65 -6.37 5.71
CA PRO A 187 -12.24 -6.85 7.04
C PRO A 187 -11.14 -7.92 7.01
N LYS A 188 -10.96 -8.61 5.87
CA LYS A 188 -9.90 -9.61 5.68
C LYS A 188 -8.60 -9.03 5.11
N SER A 189 -8.56 -7.73 4.82
CA SER A 189 -7.33 -7.06 4.36
C SER A 189 -6.25 -7.09 5.44
N SER A 190 -5.00 -7.24 5.03
CA SER A 190 -3.85 -7.10 5.92
C SER A 190 -3.75 -5.71 6.58
N TYR A 191 -4.40 -4.71 5.97
CA TYR A 191 -4.46 -3.35 6.50
C TYR A 191 -5.57 -3.14 7.54
N ALA A 192 -6.58 -4.02 7.62
CA ALA A 192 -7.72 -3.82 8.53
C ALA A 192 -7.28 -3.71 10.00
N LYS A 193 -6.42 -4.61 10.46
CA LYS A 193 -5.88 -4.56 11.82
C LYS A 193 -5.03 -3.31 12.07
N LYS A 194 -4.20 -2.90 11.12
CA LYS A 194 -3.40 -1.66 11.21
C LYS A 194 -4.29 -0.42 11.25
N ALA A 195 -5.37 -0.40 10.46
CA ALA A 195 -6.35 0.68 10.44
C ALA A 195 -7.04 0.82 11.80
N LEU A 196 -7.47 -0.30 12.41
CA LEU A 196 -8.08 -0.30 13.74
C LEU A 196 -7.13 0.23 14.82
N VAL A 197 -5.86 -0.20 14.82
CA VAL A 197 -4.84 0.34 15.75
C VAL A 197 -4.69 1.85 15.57
N LYS A 198 -4.56 2.32 14.31
CA LYS A 198 -4.47 3.76 14.03
C LYS A 198 -5.70 4.54 14.50
N MET A 199 -6.90 3.98 14.28
CA MET A 199 -8.15 4.58 14.80
C MET A 199 -8.14 4.65 16.32
N GLY A 200 -7.73 3.57 17.01
CA GLY A 200 -7.60 3.53 18.45
C GLY A 200 -6.69 4.65 18.99
N PHE A 201 -5.52 4.82 18.39
CA PHE A 201 -4.61 5.90 18.73
C PHE A 201 -5.19 7.30 18.47
N LEU A 202 -5.86 7.49 17.32
CA LEU A 202 -6.46 8.77 16.98
C LEU A 202 -7.60 9.13 17.92
N TYR A 203 -8.44 8.18 18.29
CA TYR A 203 -9.49 8.39 19.27
C TYR A 203 -8.90 8.71 20.66
N TYR A 204 -7.88 7.96 21.08
CA TYR A 204 -7.21 8.20 22.36
C TYR A 204 -6.58 9.59 22.44
N SER A 205 -5.82 10.00 21.39
CA SER A 205 -5.18 11.33 21.34
C SER A 205 -6.19 12.49 21.32
N ASN A 206 -7.44 12.21 20.94
CA ASN A 206 -8.55 13.18 20.96
C ASN A 206 -9.43 13.06 22.22
N ASN A 207 -9.01 12.34 23.25
CA ASN A 207 -9.76 12.07 24.48
C ASN A 207 -11.12 11.37 24.24
N GLN A 208 -11.26 10.70 23.10
CA GLN A 208 -12.46 9.93 22.75
C GLN A 208 -12.30 8.48 23.25
N TYR A 209 -12.17 8.33 24.58
CA TYR A 209 -11.77 7.08 25.22
C TYR A 209 -12.66 5.88 24.87
N ASN A 210 -13.99 6.06 24.83
CA ASN A 210 -14.90 4.96 24.51
C ASN A 210 -14.69 4.44 23.08
N GLN A 211 -14.50 5.34 22.11
CA GLN A 211 -14.21 4.94 20.72
C GLN A 211 -12.83 4.29 20.60
N ALA A 212 -11.85 4.77 21.39
CA ALA A 212 -10.53 4.15 21.46
C ALA A 212 -10.62 2.71 21.98
N VAL A 213 -11.34 2.49 23.08
CA VAL A 213 -11.61 1.15 23.65
C VAL A 213 -12.24 0.23 22.59
N ASP A 214 -13.30 0.70 21.91
CA ASP A 214 -14.00 -0.09 20.89
C ASP A 214 -13.10 -0.48 19.73
N ALA A 215 -12.27 0.45 19.23
CA ALA A 215 -11.37 0.17 18.11
C ALA A 215 -10.24 -0.79 18.52
N LEU A 216 -9.64 -0.57 19.70
CA LEU A 216 -8.53 -1.39 20.20
C LEU A 216 -8.97 -2.81 20.55
N ARG A 217 -10.14 -2.97 21.22
CA ARG A 217 -10.69 -4.29 21.49
C ARG A 217 -11.00 -5.07 20.21
N LYS A 218 -11.54 -4.42 19.17
CA LYS A 218 -11.74 -5.07 17.86
C LYS A 218 -10.44 -5.63 17.28
N VAL A 219 -9.29 -4.98 17.50
CA VAL A 219 -7.99 -5.53 17.07
C VAL A 219 -7.67 -6.78 17.87
N ILE A 220 -7.79 -6.70 19.19
CA ILE A 220 -7.40 -7.78 20.11
C ILE A 220 -8.29 -9.00 19.90
N ASP A 221 -9.60 -8.79 19.81
CA ASP A 221 -10.60 -9.86 19.70
C ASP A 221 -10.56 -10.54 18.32
N ASN A 222 -10.39 -9.77 17.22
CA ASN A 222 -10.46 -10.31 15.86
C ASN A 222 -9.11 -10.81 15.33
N TYR A 223 -8.00 -10.34 15.91
CA TYR A 223 -6.63 -10.67 15.43
C TYR A 223 -5.72 -11.06 16.60
N PRO A 224 -6.13 -12.04 17.46
CA PRO A 224 -5.41 -12.39 18.68
C PRO A 224 -3.96 -12.80 18.40
N ALA A 225 -3.07 -12.55 19.36
CA ALA A 225 -1.65 -12.88 19.32
C ALA A 225 -0.84 -12.24 18.17
N THR A 226 -1.40 -11.32 17.38
CA THR A 226 -0.64 -10.53 16.39
C THR A 226 0.15 -9.41 17.07
N MET A 227 1.15 -8.85 16.36
CA MET A 227 1.88 -7.70 16.85
C MET A 227 0.95 -6.49 17.08
N GLU A 228 -0.01 -6.31 16.16
CA GLU A 228 -1.00 -5.25 16.26
C GLU A 228 -1.93 -5.43 17.48
N ALA A 229 -2.28 -6.66 17.85
CA ALA A 229 -3.06 -6.94 19.05
C ALA A 229 -2.26 -6.61 20.34
N LYS A 230 -0.97 -6.90 20.37
CA LYS A 230 -0.08 -6.53 21.49
C LYS A 230 0.07 -5.02 21.61
N GLU A 231 0.26 -4.31 20.50
CA GLU A 231 0.31 -2.85 20.46
C GLU A 231 -1.01 -2.22 20.93
N ALA A 232 -2.13 -2.77 20.47
CA ALA A 232 -3.47 -2.36 20.88
C ALA A 232 -3.69 -2.57 22.39
N LEU A 233 -3.21 -3.69 22.96
CA LEU A 233 -3.35 -3.99 24.38
C LEU A 233 -2.62 -2.98 25.26
N VAL A 234 -1.38 -2.61 24.91
CA VAL A 234 -0.61 -1.59 25.62
C VAL A 234 -1.34 -0.24 25.57
N THR A 235 -1.87 0.13 24.41
CA THR A 235 -2.63 1.39 24.28
C THR A 235 -3.94 1.32 25.07
N LEU A 236 -4.63 0.19 25.04
CA LEU A 236 -5.88 -0.03 25.77
C LEU A 236 -5.68 0.08 27.29
N GLN A 237 -4.56 -0.42 27.81
CA GLN A 237 -4.15 -0.23 29.20
C GLN A 237 -4.09 1.25 29.58
N ASN A 238 -3.40 2.06 28.78
CA ASN A 238 -3.28 3.49 29.03
C ASN A 238 -4.65 4.19 28.97
N VAL A 239 -5.50 3.83 27.99
CA VAL A 239 -6.86 4.37 27.88
C VAL A 239 -7.66 4.09 29.15
N TYR A 240 -7.64 2.84 29.65
CA TYR A 240 -8.37 2.50 30.88
C TYR A 240 -7.78 3.13 32.13
N MET A 241 -6.46 3.33 32.20
CA MET A 241 -5.82 4.06 33.26
C MET A 241 -6.29 5.53 33.29
N ASP A 242 -6.29 6.21 32.14
CA ASP A 242 -6.75 7.60 32.02
C ASP A 242 -8.25 7.76 32.30
N MET A 243 -9.04 6.72 32.05
CA MET A 243 -10.45 6.66 32.44
C MET A 243 -10.67 6.36 33.94
N GLY A 244 -9.62 5.98 34.69
CA GLY A 244 -9.74 5.48 36.06
C GLY A 244 -10.46 4.13 36.16
N GLN A 245 -10.45 3.34 35.08
CA GLN A 245 -11.16 2.07 35.00
C GLN A 245 -10.20 0.88 34.84
N VAL A 246 -9.05 0.95 35.53
CA VAL A 246 -7.99 -0.07 35.44
C VAL A 246 -8.48 -1.50 35.74
N ASP A 247 -9.46 -1.62 36.69
CA ASP A 247 -10.04 -2.94 36.98
C ASP A 247 -10.71 -3.60 35.76
N LYS A 248 -11.38 -2.78 34.92
CA LYS A 248 -11.96 -3.29 33.65
C LYS A 248 -10.91 -3.75 32.66
N TYR A 249 -9.75 -3.07 32.62
CA TYR A 249 -8.63 -3.52 31.82
C TYR A 249 -8.11 -4.87 32.31
N ILE A 250 -7.88 -5.03 33.60
CA ILE A 250 -7.35 -6.25 34.22
C ILE A 250 -8.31 -7.44 33.97
N GLU A 251 -9.61 -7.22 34.19
CA GLU A 251 -10.64 -8.22 33.90
C GLU A 251 -10.62 -8.65 32.43
N TYR A 252 -10.58 -7.67 31.51
CA TYR A 252 -10.51 -7.94 30.08
C TYR A 252 -9.21 -8.64 29.71
N ALA A 253 -8.04 -8.17 30.16
CA ALA A 253 -6.76 -8.76 29.85
C ALA A 253 -6.67 -10.24 30.31
N ASN A 254 -7.15 -10.51 31.54
CA ASN A 254 -7.20 -11.87 32.09
C ASN A 254 -8.22 -12.79 31.40
N SER A 255 -9.15 -12.23 30.61
CA SER A 255 -10.06 -13.02 29.79
C SER A 255 -9.43 -13.49 28.48
N LEU A 256 -8.24 -13.01 28.13
CA LEU A 256 -7.55 -13.34 26.89
C LEU A 256 -6.60 -14.53 27.09
N ASP A 257 -6.66 -15.52 26.20
CA ASP A 257 -5.84 -16.74 26.29
C ASP A 257 -4.33 -16.50 26.16
N PHE A 258 -3.91 -15.35 25.59
CA PHE A 258 -2.51 -15.04 25.32
C PHE A 258 -1.93 -13.94 26.22
N VAL A 259 -2.67 -13.50 27.22
CA VAL A 259 -2.27 -12.47 28.21
C VAL A 259 -2.60 -12.95 29.61
N GLN A 260 -1.72 -12.66 30.54
CA GLN A 260 -1.95 -12.89 31.97
C GLN A 260 -1.35 -11.71 32.74
N VAL A 261 -2.20 -10.95 33.42
CA VAL A 261 -1.75 -9.87 34.30
C VAL A 261 -1.31 -10.49 35.63
N SER A 262 -0.04 -10.34 35.95
CA SER A 262 0.49 -10.80 37.23
C SER A 262 0.04 -9.90 38.41
N THR A 263 0.06 -10.43 39.61
CA THR A 263 -0.27 -9.64 40.83
C THR A 263 0.61 -8.40 40.95
N SER A 264 1.89 -8.49 40.58
CA SER A 264 2.82 -7.34 40.60
C SER A 264 2.49 -6.30 39.52
N GLU A 265 2.00 -6.71 38.35
CA GLU A 265 1.53 -5.77 37.33
C GLU A 265 0.21 -5.11 37.73
N GLU A 266 -0.71 -5.87 38.35
CA GLU A 266 -1.95 -5.34 38.89
C GLU A 266 -1.68 -4.28 39.98
N ASP A 267 -0.78 -4.58 40.90
CA ASP A 267 -0.30 -3.67 41.94
C ASP A 267 0.22 -2.36 41.32
N SER A 268 1.16 -2.46 40.39
CA SER A 268 1.74 -1.29 39.71
C SER A 268 0.68 -0.47 38.94
N LEU A 269 -0.23 -1.13 38.21
CA LEU A 269 -1.26 -0.43 37.42
C LEU A 269 -2.23 0.35 38.29
N LYS A 270 -2.67 -0.21 39.44
CA LYS A 270 -3.58 0.46 40.38
C LYS A 270 -2.93 1.62 41.07
N PHE A 271 -1.68 1.44 41.51
CA PHE A 271 -0.91 2.55 42.11
C PHE A 271 -0.71 3.70 41.12
N THR A 272 -0.19 3.40 39.93
CA THR A 272 0.09 4.40 38.88
C THR A 272 -1.17 5.14 38.44
N THR A 273 -2.33 4.48 38.41
CA THR A 273 -3.61 5.16 38.12
C THR A 273 -3.93 6.25 39.17
N GLY A 274 -3.74 5.94 40.47
CA GLY A 274 -3.93 6.92 41.52
C GLY A 274 -2.92 8.07 41.51
N GLU A 275 -1.65 7.74 41.21
CA GLU A 275 -0.57 8.71 41.04
C GLU A 275 -0.84 9.66 39.86
N ASN A 276 -1.29 9.14 38.72
CA ASN A 276 -1.63 9.95 37.54
C ASN A 276 -2.74 10.96 37.84
N TYR A 277 -3.78 10.58 38.57
CA TYR A 277 -4.79 11.53 39.01
C TYR A 277 -4.20 12.65 39.88
N TYR A 278 -3.33 12.29 40.82
CA TYR A 278 -2.68 13.27 41.66
C TYR A 278 -1.81 14.24 40.85
N MET A 279 -0.98 13.72 39.93
CA MET A 279 -0.11 14.54 39.08
C MET A 279 -0.89 15.47 38.14
N ASN A 280 -2.09 15.08 37.76
CA ASN A 280 -3.02 15.90 36.96
C ASN A 280 -3.89 16.86 37.82
N ASN A 281 -3.61 17.00 39.09
CA ASN A 281 -4.37 17.83 40.07
C ASN A 281 -5.83 17.39 40.26
N ASP A 282 -6.17 16.15 39.90
CA ASP A 282 -7.49 15.55 40.15
C ASP A 282 -7.48 14.85 41.52
N CYS A 283 -7.43 15.67 42.60
CA CYS A 283 -7.30 15.18 43.95
C CYS A 283 -8.45 14.27 44.42
N ASN A 284 -9.66 14.47 43.89
CA ASN A 284 -10.81 13.65 44.28
C ASN A 284 -10.70 12.21 43.75
N ASN A 285 -10.37 12.07 42.51
CA ASN A 285 -10.14 10.75 41.90
C ASN A 285 -8.85 10.11 42.45
N ALA A 286 -7.79 10.89 42.70
CA ALA A 286 -6.57 10.40 43.32
C ALA A 286 -6.85 9.79 44.72
N ILE A 287 -7.58 10.50 45.60
CA ILE A 287 -7.95 10.00 46.94
C ILE A 287 -8.73 8.69 46.80
N THR A 288 -9.72 8.64 45.91
CA THR A 288 -10.55 7.46 45.73
C THR A 288 -9.71 6.25 45.24
N ALA A 289 -8.86 6.44 44.21
CA ALA A 289 -8.03 5.38 43.64
C ALA A 289 -6.98 4.88 44.63
N LEU A 290 -6.24 5.79 45.30
CA LEU A 290 -5.20 5.43 46.28
C LEU A 290 -5.78 4.81 47.55
N SER A 291 -6.94 5.26 48.04
CA SER A 291 -7.62 4.62 49.16
C SER A 291 -8.02 3.18 48.84
N LYS A 292 -8.54 2.94 47.63
CA LYS A 292 -8.87 1.59 47.17
C LYS A 292 -7.60 0.73 47.07
N TYR A 293 -6.52 1.29 46.53
CA TYR A 293 -5.22 0.63 46.41
C TYR A 293 -4.68 0.18 47.79
N ILE A 294 -4.60 1.07 48.81
CA ILE A 294 -4.12 0.77 50.13
C ILE A 294 -4.94 -0.34 50.79
N ASN A 295 -6.25 -0.38 50.58
CA ASN A 295 -7.11 -1.42 51.12
C ASN A 295 -6.91 -2.78 50.45
N GLN A 296 -6.49 -2.82 49.17
CA GLN A 296 -6.30 -4.04 48.41
C GLN A 296 -4.88 -4.62 48.56
N PHE A 297 -3.88 -3.75 48.72
CA PHE A 297 -2.47 -4.11 48.86
C PHE A 297 -1.92 -3.54 50.17
N PRO A 298 -2.22 -4.20 51.30
CA PRO A 298 -1.82 -3.73 52.65
C PRO A 298 -0.32 -3.82 52.94
#